data_0b006b04836f01e83d9660167e66bcf9
#
_entry.id   0b006b04836f01e83d9660167e66bcf9
#
_cell.length_a   1.000
_cell.length_b   1.000
_cell.length_c   1.000
_cell.angle_alpha   90.00
_cell.angle_beta   90.00
_cell.angle_gamma   90.00
#
_symmetry.space_group_name_H-M   'P 1'
#
loop_
_entity.id
_entity.type
_entity.pdbx_description
1 polymer ?
#
loop_
_entity_poly.entity_id
_entity_poly.type
_entity_poly.pdbx_seq_one_letter_code
_entity_poly.pdbx_strand_id
1 'polypeptide(L)'
;MIARMWEVRASRSGFDELLSWVCDTAVPGLEVLPQHVSSDVYSSTDHRIVVITKWRNTPESLPAPPDKLVARAPHVWDFTPVDR
;
A
#
# COMPACT_ATOMS: atom_id res chain seq x y z
N MET A 1 -2.67 -18.22 -0.29
CA MET A 1 -2.85 -16.79 -0.61
C MET A 1 -2.57 -15.95 0.62
N ILE A 2 -1.95 -14.79 0.45
CA ILE A 2 -1.68 -13.85 1.53
C ILE A 2 -2.27 -12.50 1.16
N ALA A 3 -2.93 -11.85 2.11
CA ALA A 3 -3.39 -10.47 1.98
C ALA A 3 -2.46 -9.59 2.80
N ARG A 4 -1.82 -8.62 2.16
CA ARG A 4 -0.93 -7.67 2.84
C ARG A 4 -1.60 -6.32 2.94
N MET A 5 -1.64 -5.77 4.14
CA MET A 5 -2.09 -4.40 4.36
C MET A 5 -0.88 -3.51 4.60
N TRP A 6 -0.75 -2.46 3.81
CA TRP A 6 0.28 -1.44 3.95
C TRP A 6 -0.43 -0.14 4.28
N GLU A 7 -0.01 0.52 5.36
CA GLU A 7 -0.63 1.75 5.81
C GLU A 7 0.42 2.82 6.03
N VAL A 8 0.17 4.01 5.53
CA VAL A 8 1.04 5.16 5.74
C VAL A 8 0.19 6.37 6.13
N ARG A 9 0.77 7.28 6.90
CA ARG A 9 0.15 8.55 7.21
C ARG A 9 0.89 9.66 6.49
N ALA A 10 0.16 10.40 5.65
CA ALA A 10 0.75 11.49 4.88
C ALA A 10 1.04 12.70 5.76
N SER A 11 2.06 13.48 5.39
CA SER A 11 2.30 14.77 5.98
C SER A 11 1.11 15.69 5.69
N ARG A 12 0.99 16.77 6.48
CA ARG A 12 -0.19 17.66 6.40
C ARG A 12 -0.44 18.21 5.01
N SER A 13 0.62 18.56 4.29
CA SER A 13 0.51 19.12 2.93
C SER A 13 0.84 18.13 1.83
N GLY A 14 1.21 16.89 2.18
CA GLY A 14 1.69 15.90 1.22
C GLY A 14 0.69 14.85 0.78
N PHE A 15 -0.56 14.92 1.26
CA PHE A 15 -1.52 13.84 1.05
C PHE A 15 -1.79 13.59 -0.43
N ASP A 16 -2.12 14.63 -1.19
CA ASP A 16 -2.48 14.46 -2.60
C ASP A 16 -1.31 13.94 -3.42
N GLU A 17 -0.12 14.45 -3.16
CA GLU A 17 1.08 14.02 -3.85
C GLU A 17 1.44 12.57 -3.49
N LEU A 18 1.29 12.21 -2.21
CA LEU A 18 1.56 10.84 -1.76
C LEU A 18 0.54 9.87 -2.36
N LEU A 19 -0.73 10.23 -2.40
CA LEU A 19 -1.76 9.40 -3.00
C LEU A 19 -1.48 9.17 -4.49
N SER A 20 -1.08 10.21 -5.21
CA SER A 20 -0.71 10.09 -6.62
C SER A 20 0.50 9.16 -6.78
N TRP A 21 1.52 9.30 -5.93
CA TRP A 21 2.69 8.43 -5.97
C TRP A 21 2.30 6.96 -5.74
N VAL A 22 1.43 6.71 -4.77
CA VAL A 22 0.95 5.34 -4.49
C VAL A 22 0.22 4.76 -5.70
N CYS A 23 -0.72 5.51 -6.27
CA CYS A 23 -1.57 5.02 -7.35
C CYS A 23 -0.84 4.92 -8.69
N ASP A 24 0.07 5.85 -8.96
CA ASP A 24 0.67 5.98 -10.29
C ASP A 24 2.04 5.33 -10.40
N THR A 25 2.73 5.13 -9.29
CA THR A 25 4.10 4.63 -9.26
C THR A 25 4.24 3.34 -8.45
N ALA A 26 3.88 3.39 -7.17
CA ALA A 26 4.15 2.28 -6.26
C ALA A 26 3.33 1.04 -6.55
N VAL A 27 2.01 1.19 -6.63
CA VAL A 27 1.10 0.05 -6.86
C VAL A 27 1.30 -0.57 -8.24
N PRO A 28 1.40 0.19 -9.34
CA PRO A 28 1.65 -0.41 -10.65
C PRO A 28 2.93 -1.25 -10.71
N GLY A 29 3.95 -0.90 -9.93
CA GLY A 29 5.18 -1.68 -9.86
C GLY A 29 4.98 -3.07 -9.26
N LEU A 30 4.00 -3.23 -8.36
CA LEU A 30 3.65 -4.54 -7.81
C LEU A 30 2.76 -5.33 -8.74
N GLU A 31 1.92 -4.65 -9.51
CA GLU A 31 0.92 -5.31 -10.37
C GLU A 31 1.54 -6.10 -11.53
N VAL A 32 2.79 -5.81 -11.87
CA VAL A 32 3.49 -6.55 -12.94
C VAL A 32 4.15 -7.83 -12.44
N LEU A 33 4.16 -8.07 -11.13
CA LEU A 33 4.83 -9.25 -10.57
C LEU A 33 3.97 -10.51 -10.73
N PRO A 34 4.60 -11.67 -11.04
CA PRO A 34 3.83 -12.88 -11.38
C PRO A 34 2.93 -13.41 -10.26
N GLN A 35 3.32 -13.22 -9.00
CA GLN A 35 2.53 -13.71 -7.87
C GLN A 35 1.47 -12.73 -7.39
N HIS A 36 1.40 -11.54 -7.98
CA HIS A 36 0.39 -10.54 -7.63
C HIS A 36 -1.01 -10.98 -8.09
N VAL A 37 -2.01 -10.82 -7.22
CA VAL A 37 -3.39 -11.17 -7.52
C VAL A 37 -4.25 -9.91 -7.67
N SER A 38 -4.22 -9.03 -6.69
CA SER A 38 -5.05 -7.81 -6.72
C SER A 38 -4.46 -6.72 -5.83
N SER A 39 -4.85 -5.47 -6.09
CA SER A 39 -4.51 -4.31 -5.27
C SER A 39 -5.72 -3.41 -5.14
N ASP A 40 -5.96 -2.92 -3.92
CA ASP A 40 -6.99 -1.92 -3.63
C ASP A 40 -6.36 -0.81 -2.81
N VAL A 41 -6.68 0.44 -3.15
CA VAL A 41 -6.16 1.62 -2.46
C VAL A 41 -7.31 2.33 -1.77
N TYR A 42 -7.10 2.65 -0.50
CA TYR A 42 -8.08 3.35 0.33
C TYR A 42 -7.46 4.59 0.95
N SER A 43 -8.25 5.61 1.18
CA SER A 43 -7.81 6.79 1.90
C SER A 43 -8.79 7.13 3.01
N SER A 44 -8.31 7.82 4.04
CA SER A 44 -9.14 8.27 5.15
C SER A 44 -9.08 9.78 5.30
N THR A 45 -10.02 10.32 6.08
CA THR A 45 -10.09 11.76 6.33
C THR A 45 -8.96 12.28 7.23
N ASP A 46 -8.24 11.39 7.91
CA ASP A 46 -7.09 11.76 8.75
C ASP A 46 -5.76 11.55 8.03
N HIS A 47 -5.75 11.64 6.71
CA HIS A 47 -4.55 11.58 5.86
C HIS A 47 -3.85 10.23 5.85
N ARG A 48 -4.56 9.13 6.10
CA ARG A 48 -4.00 7.79 5.93
C ARG A 48 -4.28 7.28 4.54
N ILE A 49 -3.34 6.51 4.03
CA ILE A 49 -3.47 5.76 2.79
C ILE A 49 -3.21 4.30 3.12
N VAL A 50 -4.13 3.43 2.71
CA VAL A 50 -4.03 2.00 2.93
C VAL A 50 -4.04 1.31 1.58
N VAL A 51 -3.11 0.39 1.38
CA VAL A 51 -3.07 -0.47 0.20
C VAL A 51 -3.21 -1.91 0.66
N ILE A 52 -4.21 -2.58 0.13
CA ILE A 52 -4.40 -4.01 0.40
C ILE A 52 -4.07 -4.77 -0.88
N THR A 53 -3.03 -5.61 -0.80
CA THR A 53 -2.59 -6.43 -1.92
C THR A 53 -2.79 -7.90 -1.59
N LYS A 54 -3.15 -8.68 -2.60
CA LYS A 54 -3.27 -10.13 -2.45
C LYS A 54 -2.23 -10.82 -3.30
N TRP A 55 -1.66 -11.90 -2.76
CA TRP A 55 -0.52 -12.59 -3.33
C TRP A 55 -0.72 -14.10 -3.31
N ARG A 56 -0.25 -14.78 -4.36
CA ARG A 56 -0.33 -16.25 -4.42
C ARG A 56 0.64 -16.90 -3.45
N ASN A 57 1.84 -16.34 -3.35
CA ASN A 57 2.93 -16.89 -2.52
C ASN A 57 3.49 -15.78 -1.62
N THR A 58 4.75 -15.46 -1.79
CA THR A 58 5.44 -14.45 -0.98
C THR A 58 5.03 -13.05 -1.40
N PRO A 59 4.53 -12.22 -0.46
CA PRO A 59 4.22 -10.83 -0.77
C PRO A 59 5.47 -10.02 -1.06
N GLU A 60 5.31 -9.01 -1.91
CA GLU A 60 6.35 -8.00 -2.16
C GLU A 60 5.94 -6.69 -1.53
N SER A 61 6.92 -5.91 -1.10
CA SER A 61 6.65 -4.63 -0.46
C SER A 61 6.60 -3.50 -1.47
N LEU A 62 5.75 -2.51 -1.19
CA LEU A 62 5.83 -1.23 -1.88
C LEU A 62 7.17 -0.57 -1.60
N PRO A 63 7.71 0.19 -2.56
CA PRO A 63 8.93 0.95 -2.30
C PRO A 63 8.70 1.98 -1.19
N ALA A 64 9.77 2.44 -0.58
CA ALA A 64 9.69 3.47 0.46
C ALA A 64 9.13 4.76 -0.14
N PRO A 65 8.11 5.36 0.49
CA PRO A 65 7.57 6.63 0.01
C PRO A 65 8.56 7.78 0.24
N PRO A 66 8.44 8.88 -0.52
CA PRO A 66 9.28 10.06 -0.28
C PRO A 66 9.10 10.58 1.14
N ASP A 67 10.20 10.74 1.89
CA ASP A 67 10.17 11.11 3.31
C ASP A 67 9.39 12.40 3.58
N LYS A 68 9.52 13.38 2.70
CA LYS A 68 8.86 14.69 2.88
C LYS A 68 7.33 14.61 2.83
N LEU A 69 6.79 13.54 2.27
CA LEU A 69 5.34 13.35 2.12
C LEU A 69 4.74 12.56 3.28
N VAL A 70 5.55 12.06 4.20
CA VAL A 70 5.16 11.09 5.21
C VAL A 70 5.26 11.69 6.60
N ALA A 71 4.17 11.62 7.36
CA ALA A 71 4.15 12.00 8.77
C ALA A 71 4.56 10.84 9.67
N ARG A 72 4.21 9.63 9.26
CA ARG A 72 4.56 8.41 9.98
C ARG A 72 4.90 7.32 8.96
N ALA A 73 6.01 6.61 9.23
CA ALA A 73 6.50 5.57 8.35
C ALA A 73 5.45 4.47 8.11
N PRO A 74 5.48 3.81 6.94
CA PRO A 74 4.52 2.76 6.64
C PRO A 74 4.59 1.61 7.64
N HIS A 75 3.44 1.05 7.93
CA HIS A 75 3.28 -0.19 8.68
C HIS A 75 2.73 -1.27 7.74
N VAL A 76 3.18 -2.50 7.94
CA VAL A 76 2.80 -3.64 7.10
C VAL A 76 2.29 -4.77 7.99
N TRP A 77 1.14 -5.33 7.62
CA TRP A 77 0.59 -6.51 8.27
C TRP A 77 0.22 -7.53 7.21
N ASP A 78 0.49 -8.81 7.49
CA ASP A 78 0.12 -9.91 6.61
C ASP A 78 -0.99 -10.73 7.26
N PHE A 79 -1.95 -11.14 6.43
CA PHE A 79 -3.10 -11.90 6.86
C PHE A 79 -3.32 -13.07 5.91
N THR A 80 -3.86 -14.15 6.46
CA THR A 80 -4.31 -15.29 5.65
C THR A 80 -5.82 -15.18 5.48
N PRO A 81 -6.33 -15.14 4.25
CA PRO A 81 -7.78 -15.14 4.04
C PRO A 81 -8.43 -16.37 4.67
N VAL A 82 -9.56 -16.15 5.32
CA VAL A 82 -10.29 -17.21 5.98
C VAL A 82 -11.46 -17.66 5.07
N ASP A 83 -11.48 -18.93 4.78
CA ASP A 83 -12.57 -19.56 4.02
C ASP A 83 -13.68 -19.93 5.01
N ARG A 84 -14.90 -19.41 4.77
CA ARG A 84 -16.02 -19.59 5.70
C ARG A 84 -17.33 -19.87 4.98
#